data_03b02b62a66691a4b05c4dadfeea9b19
#
_entry.id   03b02b62a66691a4b05c4dadfeea9b19
#
_cell.length_a   1.000
_cell.length_b   1.000
_cell.length_c   1.000
_cell.angle_alpha   90.00
_cell.angle_beta   90.00
_cell.angle_gamma   90.00
#
_symmetry.space_group_name_H-M   'P 1'
#
loop_
_entity.id
_entity.type
_entity.pdbx_description
1 polymer ?
#
loop_
_entity_poly.entity_id
_entity_poly.type
_entity_poly.pdbx_seq_one_letter_code
_entity_poly.pdbx_strand_id
1 'polypeptide(L)'
;MIIAIAVVAGFIMDILFGDPSWIRHPVVIMGKGISIMENALRRMFPKTDRGEFAAGLVMTIVLPVLVLAVTAGVCVAAYMVHPGLCLAVETLWCWQAFSMKGLKTESMNVYRCLAEGELNDSRKAVGRIVGRDTANLDETGVTKAAVETVAENFGDGVMSPLVFMIIGGAPLAMFYKSINTMDSMVGYKNKRFLFFGRAAAKLDDFVNYIPARLGGIMWVAGAMLSGYDYRNSWRIWRRDRRNHASPNSAQTEAACAGALGIRLAGPAYYFGEYYEKPYIGDAINEISYENIRDADRMMYCAGIVAVILAVTVRAAAVMIISAAGA
;
A
#
# COMPACT_ATOMS: atom_id res chain seq x y z
N MET A 1 22.35 12.72 0.04
CA MET A 1 22.88 11.38 0.41
C MET A 1 22.12 10.75 1.59
N ILE A 2 21.82 11.48 2.69
CA ILE A 2 21.13 10.96 3.89
C ILE A 2 19.87 10.17 3.51
N ILE A 3 18.97 10.75 2.71
CA ILE A 3 17.70 10.11 2.30
C ILE A 3 17.95 8.76 1.60
N ALA A 4 18.90 8.68 0.66
CA ALA A 4 19.18 7.43 -0.06
C ALA A 4 19.64 6.31 0.89
N ILE A 5 20.51 6.64 1.84
CA ILE A 5 21.00 5.70 2.87
C ILE A 5 19.84 5.29 3.78
N ALA A 6 19.02 6.25 4.22
CA ALA A 6 17.86 5.99 5.09
C ALA A 6 16.83 5.07 4.43
N VAL A 7 16.54 5.26 3.13
CA VAL A 7 15.63 4.40 2.37
C VAL A 7 16.15 2.97 2.29
N VAL A 8 17.44 2.77 1.95
CA VAL A 8 18.04 1.43 1.88
C VAL A 8 18.02 0.76 3.26
N ALA A 9 18.47 1.50 4.28
CA ALA A 9 18.50 0.96 5.65
C ALA A 9 17.08 0.64 6.17
N GLY A 10 16.11 1.54 5.93
CA GLY A 10 14.71 1.32 6.30
C GLY A 10 14.10 0.10 5.60
N PHE A 11 14.38 -0.09 4.31
CA PHE A 11 13.93 -1.26 3.56
C PHE A 11 14.53 -2.57 4.09
N ILE A 12 15.83 -2.57 4.40
CA ILE A 12 16.49 -3.73 5.01
C ILE A 12 15.88 -4.02 6.38
N MET A 13 15.61 -2.99 7.19
CA MET A 13 14.98 -3.15 8.50
C MET A 13 13.56 -3.71 8.39
N ASP A 14 12.76 -3.27 7.40
CA ASP A 14 11.43 -3.86 7.16
C ASP A 14 11.53 -5.34 6.80
N ILE A 15 12.42 -5.74 5.90
CA ILE A 15 12.63 -7.14 5.52
C ILE A 15 13.06 -7.99 6.74
N LEU A 16 13.91 -7.46 7.62
CA LEU A 16 14.47 -8.21 8.75
C LEU A 16 13.51 -8.25 9.95
N PHE A 17 12.91 -7.13 10.29
CA PHE A 17 12.14 -6.98 11.54
C PHE A 17 10.64 -6.87 11.33
N GLY A 18 10.17 -6.31 10.19
CA GLY A 18 8.75 -5.98 9.96
C GLY A 18 8.26 -4.94 10.96
N ASP A 19 7.04 -5.11 11.47
CA ASP A 19 6.40 -4.21 12.43
C ASP A 19 6.34 -4.85 13.83
N PRO A 20 7.40 -4.72 14.64
CA PRO A 20 7.43 -5.32 15.95
C PRO A 20 6.44 -4.61 16.90
N SER A 21 5.68 -5.39 17.66
CA SER A 21 4.59 -4.90 18.53
C SER A 21 5.05 -3.98 19.69
N TRP A 22 6.35 -3.99 20.02
CA TRP A 22 6.94 -3.15 21.09
C TRP A 22 7.27 -1.73 20.62
N ILE A 23 7.30 -1.46 19.31
CA ILE A 23 7.42 -0.10 18.76
C ILE A 23 6.03 0.40 18.35
N ARG A 24 5.63 1.56 18.87
CA ARG A 24 4.38 2.19 18.43
C ARG A 24 4.50 2.64 16.97
N HIS A 25 3.69 2.03 16.13
CA HIS A 25 3.67 2.38 14.71
C HIS A 25 3.01 3.76 14.50
N PRO A 26 3.59 4.68 13.69
CA PRO A 26 3.02 6.00 13.40
C PRO A 26 1.57 5.95 12.89
N VAL A 27 1.22 4.94 12.09
CA VAL A 27 -0.14 4.72 11.58
C VAL A 27 -1.17 4.61 12.71
N VAL A 28 -0.81 4.02 13.87
CA VAL A 28 -1.72 3.93 15.03
C VAL A 28 -1.96 5.34 15.62
N ILE A 29 -0.93 6.19 15.64
CA ILE A 29 -1.06 7.57 16.11
C ILE A 29 -1.91 8.38 15.12
N MET A 30 -1.66 8.23 13.81
CA MET A 30 -2.46 8.84 12.74
C MET A 30 -3.92 8.40 12.82
N GLY A 31 -4.19 7.10 13.01
CA GLY A 31 -5.54 6.56 13.16
C GLY A 31 -6.32 7.15 14.34
N LYS A 32 -5.65 7.34 15.49
CA LYS A 32 -6.24 8.06 16.62
C LYS A 32 -6.53 9.53 16.28
N GLY A 33 -5.60 10.20 15.59
CA GLY A 33 -5.78 11.57 15.10
C GLY A 33 -6.98 11.67 14.16
N ILE A 34 -7.13 10.76 13.22
CA ILE A 34 -8.28 10.68 12.29
C ILE A 34 -9.59 10.57 13.09
N SER A 35 -9.67 9.65 14.06
CA SER A 35 -10.88 9.44 14.87
C SER A 35 -11.22 10.67 15.71
N ILE A 36 -10.22 11.34 16.28
CA ILE A 36 -10.44 12.57 17.07
C ILE A 36 -10.94 13.70 16.15
N MET A 37 -10.29 13.88 14.99
CA MET A 37 -10.68 14.92 14.03
C MET A 37 -12.06 14.64 13.42
N GLU A 38 -12.39 13.39 13.06
CA GLU A 38 -13.71 13.00 12.59
C GLU A 38 -14.78 13.44 13.59
N ASN A 39 -14.61 13.04 14.86
CA ASN A 39 -15.59 13.36 15.91
C ASN A 39 -15.72 14.87 16.15
N ALA A 40 -14.63 15.62 16.13
CA ALA A 40 -14.64 17.07 16.32
C ALA A 40 -15.31 17.79 15.13
N LEU A 41 -14.91 17.47 13.91
CA LEU A 41 -15.42 18.11 12.70
C LEU A 41 -16.90 17.81 12.47
N ARG A 42 -17.36 16.57 12.74
CA ARG A 42 -18.79 16.24 12.65
C ARG A 42 -19.66 17.00 13.67
N ARG A 43 -19.08 17.55 14.76
CA ARG A 43 -19.79 18.43 15.70
C ARG A 43 -19.80 19.88 15.25
N MET A 44 -18.76 20.31 14.50
CA MET A 44 -18.61 21.69 14.05
C MET A 44 -19.38 21.99 12.76
N PHE A 45 -19.58 20.99 11.90
CA PHE A 45 -20.24 21.16 10.61
C PHE A 45 -21.71 20.68 10.65
N PRO A 46 -22.58 21.26 9.78
CA PRO A 46 -23.99 20.83 9.68
C PRO A 46 -24.09 19.35 9.27
N LYS A 47 -25.10 18.65 9.83
CA LYS A 47 -25.41 17.25 9.50
C LYS A 47 -26.17 17.14 8.16
N THR A 48 -25.57 17.63 7.10
CA THR A 48 -26.05 17.58 5.73
C THR A 48 -24.95 16.99 4.84
N ASP A 49 -25.29 16.48 3.68
CA ASP A 49 -24.32 15.91 2.74
C ASP A 49 -23.17 16.88 2.41
N ARG A 50 -23.50 18.18 2.26
CA ARG A 50 -22.50 19.23 2.01
C ARG A 50 -21.66 19.51 3.25
N GLY A 51 -22.26 19.52 4.43
CA GLY A 51 -21.55 19.71 5.69
C GLY A 51 -20.60 18.55 6.01
N GLU A 52 -21.05 17.32 5.81
CA GLU A 52 -20.22 16.12 5.93
C GLU A 52 -19.02 16.15 4.94
N PHE A 53 -19.27 16.51 3.68
CA PHE A 53 -18.19 16.66 2.70
C PHE A 53 -17.20 17.76 3.08
N ALA A 54 -17.67 18.91 3.54
CA ALA A 54 -16.82 20.03 3.99
C ALA A 54 -15.97 19.63 5.20
N ALA A 55 -16.55 18.94 6.18
CA ALA A 55 -15.85 18.39 7.34
C ALA A 55 -14.73 17.42 6.93
N GLY A 56 -15.07 16.47 6.04
CA GLY A 56 -14.11 15.53 5.48
C GLY A 56 -12.98 16.21 4.68
N LEU A 57 -13.31 17.23 3.90
CA LEU A 57 -12.33 18.01 3.13
C LEU A 57 -11.33 18.74 4.05
N VAL A 58 -11.80 19.34 5.13
CA VAL A 58 -10.93 19.96 6.14
C VAL A 58 -9.98 18.93 6.74
N MET A 59 -10.46 17.77 7.13
CA MET A 59 -9.62 16.69 7.64
C MET A 59 -8.58 16.25 6.60
N THR A 60 -9.00 16.08 5.35
CA THR A 60 -8.16 15.63 4.23
C THR A 60 -6.99 16.58 3.95
N ILE A 61 -7.15 17.87 4.22
CA ILE A 61 -6.09 18.87 4.07
C ILE A 61 -5.24 18.97 5.34
N VAL A 62 -5.89 19.14 6.48
CA VAL A 62 -5.22 19.48 7.75
C VAL A 62 -4.33 18.34 8.25
N LEU A 63 -4.83 17.11 8.24
CA LEU A 63 -4.09 15.98 8.82
C LEU A 63 -2.77 15.70 8.07
N PRO A 64 -2.74 15.55 6.74
CA PRO A 64 -1.49 15.29 6.03
C PRO A 64 -0.48 16.45 6.15
N VAL A 65 -0.97 17.70 6.11
CA VAL A 65 -0.11 18.87 6.28
C VAL A 65 0.50 18.90 7.69
N LEU A 66 -0.28 18.60 8.72
CA LEU A 66 0.20 18.51 10.10
C LEU A 66 1.24 17.39 10.26
N VAL A 67 0.99 16.20 9.70
CA VAL A 67 1.94 15.09 9.73
C VAL A 67 3.25 15.48 9.02
N LEU A 68 3.16 16.11 7.84
CA LEU A 68 4.32 16.61 7.12
C LEU A 68 5.11 17.64 7.94
N ALA A 69 4.43 18.63 8.51
CA ALA A 69 5.07 19.69 9.29
C ALA A 69 5.79 19.14 10.54
N VAL A 70 5.13 18.22 11.26
CA VAL A 70 5.72 17.60 12.45
C VAL A 70 6.93 16.74 12.07
N THR A 71 6.80 15.88 11.08
CA THR A 71 7.88 14.98 10.70
C THR A 71 9.06 15.73 10.06
N ALA A 72 8.80 16.73 9.23
CA ALA A 72 9.84 17.59 8.68
C ALA A 72 10.53 18.40 9.80
N GLY A 73 9.75 18.96 10.73
CA GLY A 73 10.30 19.69 11.87
C GLY A 73 11.23 18.84 12.74
N VAL A 74 10.86 17.59 13.01
CA VAL A 74 11.72 16.65 13.76
C VAL A 74 12.99 16.30 12.97
N CYS A 75 12.90 16.05 11.66
CA CYS A 75 14.09 15.80 10.83
C CYS A 75 15.04 17.00 10.80
N VAL A 76 14.50 18.22 10.66
CA VAL A 76 15.31 19.45 10.68
C VAL A 76 15.96 19.64 12.05
N ALA A 77 15.21 19.52 13.14
CA ALA A 77 15.76 19.61 14.48
C ALA A 77 16.86 18.56 14.74
N ALA A 78 16.63 17.32 14.31
CA ALA A 78 17.64 16.26 14.40
C ALA A 78 18.90 16.59 13.59
N TYR A 79 18.74 17.16 12.38
CA TYR A 79 19.86 17.57 11.55
C TYR A 79 20.67 18.72 12.17
N MET A 80 19.99 19.67 12.81
CA MET A 80 20.65 20.78 13.51
C MET A 80 21.49 20.29 14.71
N VAL A 81 21.09 19.19 15.35
CA VAL A 81 21.88 18.59 16.43
C VAL A 81 23.07 17.81 15.86
N HIS A 82 22.80 16.89 14.93
CA HIS A 82 23.83 16.10 14.27
C HIS A 82 23.27 15.39 13.02
N PRO A 83 23.97 15.40 11.87
CA PRO A 83 23.53 14.71 10.66
C PRO A 83 23.25 13.21 10.86
N GLY A 84 24.01 12.53 11.72
CA GLY A 84 23.80 11.13 12.08
C GLY A 84 22.49 10.90 12.84
N LEU A 85 22.04 11.85 13.67
CA LEU A 85 20.75 11.77 14.34
C LEU A 85 19.60 11.91 13.31
N CYS A 86 19.75 12.82 12.36
CA CYS A 86 18.81 12.96 11.24
C CYS A 86 18.71 11.64 10.44
N LEU A 87 19.86 11.04 10.12
CA LEU A 87 19.88 9.73 9.43
C LEU A 87 19.14 8.64 10.23
N ALA A 88 19.32 8.59 11.54
CA ALA A 88 18.64 7.61 12.39
C ALA A 88 17.11 7.82 12.40
N VAL A 89 16.65 9.08 12.51
CA VAL A 89 15.21 9.42 12.47
C VAL A 89 14.61 9.11 11.10
N GLU A 90 15.27 9.52 10.01
CA GLU A 90 14.87 9.21 8.64
C GLU A 90 14.78 7.70 8.41
N THR A 91 15.79 6.94 8.86
CA THR A 91 15.81 5.47 8.73
C THR A 91 14.66 4.82 9.50
N LEU A 92 14.40 5.26 10.73
CA LEU A 92 13.31 4.73 11.54
C LEU A 92 11.96 4.92 10.85
N TRP A 93 11.68 6.11 10.34
CA TRP A 93 10.40 6.38 9.69
C TRP A 93 10.30 5.79 8.28
N CYS A 94 11.39 5.71 7.52
CA CYS A 94 11.44 4.96 6.27
C CYS A 94 11.11 3.49 6.51
N TRP A 95 11.69 2.86 7.54
CA TRP A 95 11.36 1.51 7.96
C TRP A 95 9.86 1.35 8.24
N GLN A 96 9.30 2.18 9.11
CA GLN A 96 7.88 2.13 9.49
C GLN A 96 6.91 2.52 8.37
N ALA A 97 7.38 3.08 7.27
CA ALA A 97 6.53 3.37 6.12
C ALA A 97 6.43 2.18 5.15
N PHE A 98 7.42 1.30 5.10
CA PHE A 98 7.34 0.04 4.37
C PHE A 98 6.48 -0.99 5.11
N SER A 99 5.90 -1.94 4.38
CA SER A 99 5.04 -2.99 4.95
C SER A 99 5.25 -4.34 4.27
N MET A 100 6.44 -4.61 3.71
CA MET A 100 6.70 -5.79 2.89
C MET A 100 6.68 -7.07 3.72
N LYS A 101 7.37 -7.08 4.87
CA LYS A 101 7.37 -8.23 5.77
C LYS A 101 6.02 -8.43 6.44
N GLY A 102 5.31 -7.34 6.77
CA GLY A 102 3.95 -7.41 7.30
C GLY A 102 2.99 -8.10 6.32
N LEU A 103 3.00 -7.69 5.06
CA LEU A 103 2.21 -8.32 3.99
C LEU A 103 2.51 -9.82 3.86
N LYS A 104 3.79 -10.19 3.78
CA LYS A 104 4.20 -11.60 3.72
C LYS A 104 3.75 -12.37 4.96
N THR A 105 3.87 -11.81 6.15
CA THR A 105 3.50 -12.50 7.39
C THR A 105 2.01 -12.81 7.41
N GLU A 106 1.17 -11.86 7.04
CA GLU A 106 -0.28 -12.04 7.04
C GLU A 106 -0.75 -12.96 5.89
N SER A 107 -0.21 -12.82 4.68
CA SER A 107 -0.53 -13.71 3.55
C SER A 107 -0.10 -15.14 3.81
N MET A 108 1.11 -15.35 4.35
CA MET A 108 1.61 -16.69 4.72
C MET A 108 0.86 -17.31 5.90
N ASN A 109 0.17 -16.51 6.71
CA ASN A 109 -0.75 -17.01 7.72
C ASN A 109 -2.00 -17.63 7.08
N VAL A 110 -2.55 -16.98 6.04
CA VAL A 110 -3.65 -17.54 5.21
C VAL A 110 -3.18 -18.82 4.51
N TYR A 111 -1.99 -18.78 3.90
CA TYR A 111 -1.38 -19.94 3.25
C TYR A 111 -1.32 -21.17 4.17
N ARG A 112 -0.82 -21.00 5.40
CA ARG A 112 -0.70 -22.10 6.37
C ARG A 112 -2.04 -22.71 6.73
N CYS A 113 -3.05 -21.89 7.03
CA CYS A 113 -4.39 -22.37 7.34
C CYS A 113 -4.99 -23.17 6.16
N LEU A 114 -4.79 -22.72 4.91
CA LEU A 114 -5.23 -23.47 3.73
C LEU A 114 -4.47 -24.78 3.54
N ALA A 115 -3.15 -24.79 3.74
CA ALA A 115 -2.32 -25.99 3.63
C ALA A 115 -2.65 -27.04 4.70
N GLU A 116 -3.13 -26.62 5.86
CA GLU A 116 -3.60 -27.50 6.95
C GLU A 116 -5.05 -27.98 6.75
N GLY A 117 -5.76 -27.49 5.71
CA GLY A 117 -7.15 -27.86 5.41
C GLY A 117 -8.18 -27.15 6.31
N GLU A 118 -7.78 -26.12 7.04
CA GLU A 118 -8.61 -25.41 8.01
C GLU A 118 -9.32 -24.20 7.36
N LEU A 119 -10.36 -24.47 6.54
CA LEU A 119 -11.06 -23.44 5.76
C LEU A 119 -11.64 -22.30 6.63
N ASN A 120 -12.19 -22.63 7.81
CA ASN A 120 -12.77 -21.62 8.69
C ASN A 120 -11.70 -20.68 9.27
N ASP A 121 -10.53 -21.19 9.60
CA ASP A 121 -9.43 -20.36 10.09
C ASP A 121 -8.77 -19.59 8.94
N SER A 122 -8.73 -20.16 7.73
CA SER A 122 -8.33 -19.45 6.51
C SER A 122 -9.23 -18.24 6.23
N ARG A 123 -10.55 -18.38 6.38
CA ARG A 123 -11.52 -17.28 6.26
C ARG A 123 -11.31 -16.19 7.29
N LYS A 124 -11.01 -16.55 8.54
CA LYS A 124 -10.67 -15.58 9.60
C LYS A 124 -9.34 -14.88 9.31
N ALA A 125 -8.33 -15.64 8.86
CA ALA A 125 -7.02 -15.10 8.54
C ALA A 125 -7.11 -14.10 7.37
N VAL A 126 -7.76 -14.46 6.26
CA VAL A 126 -7.93 -13.54 5.14
C VAL A 126 -8.81 -12.35 5.49
N GLY A 127 -9.82 -12.52 6.35
CA GLY A 127 -10.70 -11.45 6.82
C GLY A 127 -9.98 -10.35 7.61
N ARG A 128 -8.75 -10.58 8.09
CA ARG A 128 -7.93 -9.54 8.73
C ARG A 128 -7.24 -8.61 7.72
N ILE A 129 -7.09 -9.03 6.49
CA ILE A 129 -6.33 -8.33 5.46
C ILE A 129 -7.17 -7.87 4.26
N VAL A 130 -8.46 -8.21 4.21
CA VAL A 130 -9.37 -7.80 3.13
C VAL A 130 -10.56 -6.99 3.66
N GLY A 131 -11.10 -6.13 2.82
CA GLY A 131 -12.30 -5.33 3.15
C GLY A 131 -13.62 -5.97 2.73
N ARG A 132 -13.62 -7.19 2.14
CA ARG A 132 -14.82 -7.90 1.69
C ARG A 132 -15.29 -8.94 2.71
N ASP A 133 -16.52 -9.42 2.52
CA ASP A 133 -17.08 -10.50 3.33
C ASP A 133 -16.38 -11.83 2.99
N THR A 134 -15.90 -12.54 4.03
CA THR A 134 -15.08 -13.75 3.87
C THR A 134 -15.79 -15.03 4.34
N ALA A 135 -16.91 -14.91 5.05
CA ALA A 135 -17.57 -16.03 5.71
C ALA A 135 -17.99 -17.17 4.77
N ASN A 136 -18.31 -16.84 3.52
CA ASN A 136 -18.83 -17.80 2.53
C ASN A 136 -17.80 -18.15 1.42
N LEU A 137 -16.53 -17.70 1.54
CA LEU A 137 -15.51 -18.01 0.55
C LEU A 137 -15.11 -19.49 0.65
N ASP A 138 -14.98 -20.15 -0.49
CA ASP A 138 -14.30 -21.45 -0.60
C ASP A 138 -12.77 -21.25 -0.58
N GLU A 139 -12.00 -22.31 -0.66
CA GLU A 139 -10.53 -22.27 -0.67
C GLU A 139 -10.00 -21.41 -1.82
N THR A 140 -10.59 -21.54 -3.00
CA THR A 140 -10.24 -20.72 -4.18
C THR A 140 -10.52 -19.25 -3.92
N GLY A 141 -11.68 -18.92 -3.34
CA GLY A 141 -12.05 -17.54 -2.99
C GLY A 141 -11.13 -16.92 -1.93
N VAL A 142 -10.74 -17.70 -0.92
CA VAL A 142 -9.78 -17.26 0.11
C VAL A 142 -8.41 -17.02 -0.51
N THR A 143 -7.93 -17.94 -1.35
CA THR A 143 -6.66 -17.81 -2.06
C THR A 143 -6.63 -16.56 -2.95
N LYS A 144 -7.68 -16.38 -3.77
CA LYS A 144 -7.82 -15.17 -4.62
C LYS A 144 -7.73 -13.90 -3.78
N ALA A 145 -8.48 -13.83 -2.69
CA ALA A 145 -8.50 -12.68 -1.81
C ALA A 145 -7.12 -12.36 -1.24
N ALA A 146 -6.36 -13.39 -0.83
CA ALA A 146 -5.00 -13.22 -0.31
C ALA A 146 -4.02 -12.72 -1.39
N VAL A 147 -4.05 -13.33 -2.60
CA VAL A 147 -3.20 -12.92 -3.72
C VAL A 147 -3.49 -11.49 -4.18
N GLU A 148 -4.78 -11.12 -4.30
CA GLU A 148 -5.21 -9.76 -4.61
C GLU A 148 -4.68 -8.77 -3.58
N THR A 149 -4.79 -9.09 -2.28
CA THR A 149 -4.31 -8.25 -1.19
C THR A 149 -2.79 -8.04 -1.24
N VAL A 150 -2.01 -9.09 -1.49
CA VAL A 150 -0.55 -8.98 -1.66
C VAL A 150 -0.21 -8.06 -2.83
N ALA A 151 -0.89 -8.25 -3.96
CA ALA A 151 -0.65 -7.47 -5.17
C ALA A 151 -1.04 -6.00 -4.99
N GLU A 152 -2.24 -5.70 -4.48
CA GLU A 152 -2.73 -4.35 -4.26
C GLU A 152 -1.88 -3.61 -3.23
N ASN A 153 -1.64 -4.22 -2.06
CA ASN A 153 -0.90 -3.58 -0.98
C ASN A 153 0.62 -3.45 -1.26
N PHE A 154 1.18 -4.14 -2.24
CA PHE A 154 2.50 -3.79 -2.76
C PHE A 154 2.52 -2.35 -3.31
N GLY A 155 1.46 -1.92 -3.98
CA GLY A 155 1.29 -0.53 -4.39
C GLY A 155 1.34 0.42 -3.19
N ASP A 156 0.46 0.20 -2.22
CA ASP A 156 0.21 1.12 -1.10
C ASP A 156 1.24 1.00 0.04
N GLY A 157 1.77 -0.18 0.26
CA GLY A 157 2.70 -0.45 1.36
C GLY A 157 4.18 -0.44 0.98
N VAL A 158 4.51 -0.45 -0.33
CA VAL A 158 5.90 -0.47 -0.79
C VAL A 158 6.18 0.61 -1.82
N MET A 159 5.46 0.59 -2.96
CA MET A 159 5.78 1.48 -4.08
C MET A 159 5.46 2.94 -3.78
N SER A 160 4.29 3.23 -3.26
CA SER A 160 3.89 4.61 -2.97
C SER A 160 4.77 5.22 -1.88
N PRO A 161 4.97 4.58 -0.70
CA PRO A 161 5.94 5.08 0.26
C PRO A 161 7.32 5.32 -0.35
N LEU A 162 7.85 4.39 -1.15
CA LEU A 162 9.15 4.50 -1.79
C LEU A 162 9.27 5.73 -2.70
N VAL A 163 8.25 5.99 -3.53
CA VAL A 163 8.24 7.17 -4.42
C VAL A 163 8.28 8.46 -3.61
N PHE A 164 7.48 8.56 -2.54
CA PHE A 164 7.48 9.73 -1.67
C PHE A 164 8.79 9.86 -0.87
N MET A 165 9.38 8.76 -0.39
CA MET A 165 10.69 8.75 0.29
C MET A 165 11.79 9.27 -0.62
N ILE A 166 11.83 8.82 -1.85
CA ILE A 166 12.89 9.20 -2.79
C ILE A 166 12.83 10.69 -3.16
N ILE A 167 11.64 11.29 -3.12
CA ILE A 167 11.45 12.72 -3.38
C ILE A 167 11.84 13.56 -2.16
N GLY A 168 11.32 13.27 -0.99
CA GLY A 168 11.46 14.13 0.20
C GLY A 168 11.69 13.41 1.52
N GLY A 169 12.24 12.20 1.50
CA GLY A 169 12.59 11.45 2.71
C GLY A 169 11.38 10.95 3.50
N ALA A 170 11.63 10.62 4.75
CA ALA A 170 10.63 10.17 5.68
C ALA A 170 9.45 11.17 5.88
N PRO A 171 9.63 12.49 5.87
CA PRO A 171 8.51 13.43 5.98
C PRO A 171 7.46 13.25 4.87
N LEU A 172 7.86 13.10 3.60
CA LEU A 172 6.93 12.87 2.52
C LEU A 172 6.34 11.45 2.56
N ALA A 173 7.08 10.45 3.01
CA ALA A 173 6.53 9.12 3.23
C ALA A 173 5.43 9.11 4.30
N MET A 174 5.63 9.82 5.42
CA MET A 174 4.63 9.94 6.48
C MET A 174 3.41 10.78 6.03
N PHE A 175 3.62 11.82 5.23
CA PHE A 175 2.55 12.53 4.55
C PHE A 175 1.68 11.57 3.73
N TYR A 176 2.29 10.77 2.86
CA TYR A 176 1.58 9.76 2.09
C TYR A 176 0.86 8.74 2.99
N LYS A 177 1.55 8.17 4.00
CA LYS A 177 0.97 7.20 4.94
C LYS A 177 -0.26 7.78 5.66
N SER A 178 -0.28 9.07 5.97
CA SER A 178 -1.44 9.70 6.60
C SER A 178 -2.66 9.76 5.66
N ILE A 179 -2.45 9.97 4.36
CA ILE A 179 -3.50 9.95 3.33
C ILE A 179 -4.05 8.54 3.18
N ASN A 180 -3.18 7.56 3.01
CA ASN A 180 -3.54 6.16 2.84
C ASN A 180 -4.25 5.59 4.09
N THR A 181 -3.79 5.94 5.30
CA THR A 181 -4.47 5.57 6.54
C THR A 181 -5.86 6.21 6.64
N MET A 182 -5.99 7.45 6.20
CA MET A 182 -7.27 8.15 6.21
C MET A 182 -8.26 7.50 5.24
N ASP A 183 -7.85 7.15 4.02
CA ASP A 183 -8.69 6.42 3.08
C ASP A 183 -9.11 5.06 3.65
N SER A 184 -8.17 4.29 4.19
CA SER A 184 -8.45 3.00 4.82
C SER A 184 -9.43 3.06 6.01
N MET A 185 -9.53 4.22 6.70
CA MET A 185 -10.44 4.37 7.84
C MET A 185 -11.79 4.99 7.48
N VAL A 186 -11.82 5.92 6.53
CA VAL A 186 -13.03 6.71 6.24
C VAL A 186 -13.42 6.72 4.75
N GLY A 187 -12.62 6.15 3.84
CA GLY A 187 -12.87 6.15 2.39
C GLY A 187 -14.00 5.23 1.92
N TYR A 188 -14.63 4.51 2.81
CA TYR A 188 -15.70 3.55 2.48
C TYR A 188 -16.97 4.22 1.94
N LYS A 189 -17.59 3.61 0.92
CA LYS A 189 -18.87 4.06 0.32
C LYS A 189 -20.08 3.55 1.08
N ASN A 190 -20.03 3.57 2.43
CA ASN A 190 -21.18 3.26 3.28
C ASN A 190 -21.89 4.54 3.74
N LYS A 191 -23.09 4.40 4.34
CA LYS A 191 -23.92 5.53 4.82
C LYS A 191 -23.16 6.52 5.72
N ARG A 192 -22.19 6.03 6.51
CA ARG A 192 -21.44 6.88 7.45
C ARG A 192 -20.40 7.75 6.76
N PHE A 193 -19.75 7.23 5.72
CA PHE A 193 -18.56 7.85 5.12
C PHE A 193 -18.74 8.33 3.69
N LEU A 194 -19.89 8.07 3.06
CA LEU A 194 -20.17 8.40 1.66
C LEU A 194 -19.81 9.84 1.28
N PHE A 195 -20.12 10.79 2.14
CA PHE A 195 -19.81 12.20 1.92
C PHE A 195 -18.55 12.61 2.67
N PHE A 196 -18.39 12.22 3.92
CA PHE A 196 -17.25 12.59 4.75
C PHE A 196 -15.92 12.06 4.20
N GLY A 197 -15.83 10.78 3.83
CA GLY A 197 -14.62 10.15 3.34
C GLY A 197 -14.28 10.41 1.88
N ARG A 198 -15.22 11.03 1.12
CA ARG A 198 -15.07 11.20 -0.33
C ARG A 198 -13.83 11.97 -0.76
N ALA A 199 -13.44 12.99 0.00
CA ALA A 199 -12.25 13.79 -0.31
C ALA A 199 -10.97 12.98 -0.04
N ALA A 200 -10.93 12.21 1.06
CA ALA A 200 -9.82 11.34 1.41
C ALA A 200 -9.58 10.26 0.35
N ALA A 201 -10.63 9.54 -0.05
CA ALA A 201 -10.55 8.52 -1.11
C ALA A 201 -10.05 9.09 -2.44
N LYS A 202 -10.52 10.28 -2.84
CA LYS A 202 -10.04 10.92 -4.08
C LYS A 202 -8.59 11.40 -3.98
N LEU A 203 -8.16 11.87 -2.82
CA LEU A 203 -6.77 12.27 -2.61
C LEU A 203 -5.85 11.04 -2.64
N ASP A 204 -6.26 9.93 -2.01
CA ASP A 204 -5.52 8.67 -2.08
C ASP A 204 -5.41 8.15 -3.52
N ASP A 205 -6.52 8.12 -4.28
CA ASP A 205 -6.49 7.78 -5.69
C ASP A 205 -5.51 8.66 -6.50
N PHE A 206 -5.43 9.95 -6.18
CA PHE A 206 -4.53 10.89 -6.88
C PHE A 206 -3.06 10.65 -6.53
N VAL A 207 -2.72 10.53 -5.25
CA VAL A 207 -1.32 10.36 -4.82
C VAL A 207 -0.77 8.99 -5.20
N ASN A 208 -1.61 7.97 -5.32
CA ASN A 208 -1.25 6.64 -5.79
C ASN A 208 -1.19 6.51 -7.32
N TYR A 209 -1.63 7.53 -8.08
CA TYR A 209 -1.77 7.39 -9.54
C TYR A 209 -0.46 7.03 -10.25
N ILE A 210 0.63 7.70 -9.98
CA ILE A 210 1.96 7.39 -10.55
C ILE A 210 2.58 6.16 -9.88
N PRO A 211 2.65 6.06 -8.54
CA PRO A 211 3.23 4.91 -7.86
C PRO A 211 2.62 3.56 -8.28
N ALA A 212 1.29 3.48 -8.42
CA ALA A 212 0.63 2.23 -8.81
C ALA A 212 1.06 1.75 -10.20
N ARG A 213 1.25 2.66 -11.15
CA ARG A 213 1.72 2.33 -12.51
C ARG A 213 3.17 1.85 -12.50
N LEU A 214 4.01 2.51 -11.73
CA LEU A 214 5.38 2.04 -11.49
C LEU A 214 5.35 0.67 -10.80
N GLY A 215 4.45 0.47 -9.83
CA GLY A 215 4.24 -0.80 -9.15
C GLY A 215 3.90 -1.95 -10.09
N GLY A 216 3.00 -1.72 -11.06
CA GLY A 216 2.69 -2.72 -12.09
C GLY A 216 3.89 -3.10 -12.94
N ILE A 217 4.73 -2.10 -13.33
CA ILE A 217 5.97 -2.36 -14.08
C ILE A 217 6.99 -3.12 -13.21
N MET A 218 7.16 -2.72 -11.95
CA MET A 218 8.05 -3.43 -11.03
C MET A 218 7.58 -4.85 -10.75
N TRP A 219 6.26 -5.08 -10.73
CA TRP A 219 5.72 -6.44 -10.60
C TRP A 219 6.09 -7.31 -11.80
N VAL A 220 6.01 -6.79 -13.02
CA VAL A 220 6.48 -7.51 -14.23
C VAL A 220 7.97 -7.84 -14.14
N ALA A 221 8.80 -6.90 -13.66
CA ALA A 221 10.22 -7.15 -13.42
C ALA A 221 10.45 -8.22 -12.33
N GLY A 222 9.65 -8.16 -11.26
CA GLY A 222 9.64 -9.16 -10.19
C GLY A 222 9.28 -10.55 -10.70
N ALA A 223 8.26 -10.65 -11.56
CA ALA A 223 7.88 -11.90 -12.22
C ALA A 223 9.03 -12.49 -13.06
N MET A 224 9.71 -11.64 -13.84
CA MET A 224 10.87 -12.05 -14.63
C MET A 224 12.00 -12.59 -13.77
N LEU A 225 12.36 -11.90 -12.70
CA LEU A 225 13.47 -12.30 -11.83
C LEU A 225 13.17 -13.52 -10.97
N SER A 226 11.89 -13.76 -10.65
CA SER A 226 11.46 -14.93 -9.89
C SER A 226 11.09 -16.15 -10.75
N GLY A 227 11.22 -16.04 -12.09
CA GLY A 227 11.03 -17.16 -13.02
C GLY A 227 9.59 -17.42 -13.43
N TYR A 228 8.68 -16.45 -13.23
CA TYR A 228 7.29 -16.51 -13.69
C TYR A 228 7.13 -15.90 -15.08
N ASP A 229 5.95 -16.08 -15.68
CA ASP A 229 5.68 -15.58 -17.04
C ASP A 229 5.53 -14.05 -17.07
N TYR A 230 6.67 -13.36 -17.17
CA TYR A 230 6.71 -11.89 -17.28
C TYR A 230 6.08 -11.38 -18.58
N ARG A 231 6.07 -12.19 -19.66
CA ARG A 231 5.47 -11.79 -20.94
C ARG A 231 3.97 -11.75 -20.83
N ASN A 232 3.38 -12.77 -20.21
CA ASN A 232 1.96 -12.79 -19.93
C ASN A 232 1.59 -11.75 -18.85
N SER A 233 2.44 -11.55 -17.83
CA SER A 233 2.30 -10.47 -16.85
C SER A 233 2.18 -9.10 -17.53
N TRP A 234 3.08 -8.78 -18.45
CA TRP A 234 3.02 -7.53 -19.22
C TRP A 234 1.78 -7.43 -20.11
N ARG A 235 1.40 -8.53 -20.80
CA ARG A 235 0.21 -8.60 -21.66
C ARG A 235 -1.06 -8.28 -20.87
N ILE A 236 -1.25 -8.97 -19.75
CA ILE A 236 -2.44 -8.81 -18.90
C ILE A 236 -2.44 -7.44 -18.22
N TRP A 237 -1.29 -6.98 -17.73
CA TRP A 237 -1.18 -5.62 -17.18
C TRP A 237 -1.65 -4.56 -18.19
N ARG A 238 -1.21 -4.63 -19.43
CA ARG A 238 -1.64 -3.68 -20.46
C ARG A 238 -3.14 -3.76 -20.76
N ARG A 239 -3.72 -4.95 -20.73
CA ARG A 239 -5.13 -5.19 -21.03
C ARG A 239 -6.04 -4.81 -19.88
N ASP A 240 -5.74 -5.27 -18.65
CA ASP A 240 -6.67 -5.32 -17.53
C ASP A 240 -6.38 -4.29 -16.42
N ARG A 241 -5.31 -3.53 -16.49
CA ARG A 241 -4.90 -2.56 -15.46
C ARG A 241 -5.92 -1.46 -15.12
N ARG A 242 -7.06 -1.45 -15.79
CA ARG A 242 -8.17 -0.51 -15.56
C ARG A 242 -9.45 -1.23 -15.12
N ASN A 243 -9.41 -2.53 -14.95
CA ASN A 243 -10.57 -3.34 -14.58
C ASN A 243 -10.81 -3.37 -13.06
N HIS A 244 -10.78 -2.19 -12.43
CA HIS A 244 -11.10 -2.03 -11.02
C HIS A 244 -11.78 -0.68 -10.77
N ALA A 245 -12.56 -0.58 -9.68
CA ALA A 245 -13.25 0.66 -9.29
C ALA A 245 -12.27 1.77 -8.86
N SER A 246 -11.16 1.42 -8.20
CA SER A 246 -10.02 2.31 -8.01
C SER A 246 -9.16 2.32 -9.28
N PRO A 247 -8.64 3.46 -9.72
CA PRO A 247 -7.75 3.55 -10.88
C PRO A 247 -6.36 2.93 -10.64
N ASN A 248 -6.08 2.50 -9.41
CA ASN A 248 -4.76 2.10 -8.91
C ASN A 248 -4.65 0.60 -8.63
N SER A 249 -5.64 -0.03 -8.00
CA SER A 249 -5.57 -1.42 -7.51
C SER A 249 -5.26 -2.44 -8.61
N ALA A 250 -5.95 -2.35 -9.77
CA ALA A 250 -5.71 -3.27 -10.87
C ALA A 250 -4.32 -3.16 -11.52
N GLN A 251 -3.51 -2.15 -11.19
CA GLN A 251 -2.17 -2.01 -11.78
C GLN A 251 -1.26 -3.17 -11.39
N THR A 252 -1.21 -3.50 -10.12
CA THR A 252 -0.39 -4.57 -9.58
C THR A 252 -1.10 -5.93 -9.64
N GLU A 253 -2.42 -5.95 -9.41
CA GLU A 253 -3.24 -7.17 -9.51
C GLU A 253 -3.19 -7.77 -10.93
N ALA A 254 -3.30 -6.95 -11.98
CA ALA A 254 -3.26 -7.43 -13.36
C ALA A 254 -1.88 -8.01 -13.74
N ALA A 255 -0.80 -7.38 -13.27
CA ALA A 255 0.54 -7.91 -13.47
C ALA A 255 0.73 -9.25 -12.74
N CYS A 256 0.23 -9.37 -11.50
CA CYS A 256 0.26 -10.59 -10.72
C CYS A 256 -0.56 -11.71 -11.37
N ALA A 257 -1.81 -11.44 -11.71
CA ALA A 257 -2.70 -12.39 -12.38
C ALA A 257 -2.10 -12.94 -13.67
N GLY A 258 -1.50 -12.05 -14.47
CA GLY A 258 -0.82 -12.44 -15.71
C GLY A 258 0.41 -13.31 -15.46
N ALA A 259 1.24 -12.99 -14.46
CA ALA A 259 2.43 -13.76 -14.12
C ALA A 259 2.10 -15.19 -13.66
N LEU A 260 1.02 -15.34 -12.89
CA LEU A 260 0.55 -16.62 -12.38
C LEU A 260 -0.35 -17.39 -13.38
N GLY A 261 -0.84 -16.72 -14.43
CA GLY A 261 -1.79 -17.30 -15.38
C GLY A 261 -3.15 -17.62 -14.74
N ILE A 262 -3.56 -16.86 -13.73
CA ILE A 262 -4.82 -17.05 -13.00
C ILE A 262 -5.78 -15.88 -13.20
N ARG A 263 -7.04 -16.10 -12.88
CA ARG A 263 -8.08 -15.08 -12.96
C ARG A 263 -8.49 -14.60 -11.57
N LEU A 264 -8.19 -13.33 -11.30
CA LEU A 264 -8.48 -12.61 -10.06
C LEU A 264 -9.74 -11.75 -10.19
N ALA A 265 -10.09 -11.03 -9.14
CA ALA A 265 -11.25 -10.15 -9.02
C ALA A 265 -12.57 -10.88 -9.34
N GLY A 266 -13.52 -10.22 -10.02
CA GLY A 266 -14.86 -10.74 -10.23
C GLY A 266 -15.82 -10.38 -9.09
N PRO A 267 -17.08 -10.87 -9.15
CA PRO A 267 -18.12 -10.54 -8.19
C PRO A 267 -17.73 -10.87 -6.75
N ALA A 268 -18.13 -10.02 -5.80
CA ALA A 268 -17.86 -10.21 -4.39
C ALA A 268 -18.94 -9.57 -3.51
N TYR A 269 -19.03 -10.03 -2.25
CA TYR A 269 -19.92 -9.44 -1.25
C TYR A 269 -19.16 -8.44 -0.38
N TYR A 270 -19.78 -7.28 -0.13
CA TYR A 270 -19.30 -6.25 0.78
C TYR A 270 -20.45 -5.82 1.69
N PHE A 271 -20.29 -5.97 2.98
CA PHE A 271 -21.34 -5.63 3.98
C PHE A 271 -22.69 -6.31 3.69
N GLY A 272 -22.67 -7.55 3.21
CA GLY A 272 -23.86 -8.32 2.83
C GLY A 272 -24.47 -7.97 1.47
N GLU A 273 -23.94 -6.99 0.75
CA GLU A 273 -24.40 -6.58 -0.59
C GLU A 273 -23.51 -7.18 -1.69
N TYR A 274 -24.15 -7.67 -2.76
CA TYR A 274 -23.45 -8.24 -3.92
C TYR A 274 -23.01 -7.12 -4.87
N TYR A 275 -21.72 -7.13 -5.23
CA TYR A 275 -21.14 -6.19 -6.19
C TYR A 275 -20.59 -6.95 -7.40
N GLU A 276 -21.08 -6.61 -8.57
CA GLU A 276 -20.53 -7.08 -9.83
C GLU A 276 -19.24 -6.32 -10.14
N LYS A 277 -18.16 -7.05 -10.38
CA LYS A 277 -16.86 -6.51 -10.72
C LYS A 277 -16.29 -7.25 -11.92
N PRO A 278 -15.55 -6.56 -12.81
CA PRO A 278 -14.85 -7.23 -13.90
C PRO A 278 -13.78 -8.18 -13.35
N TYR A 279 -13.49 -9.23 -14.13
CA TYR A 279 -12.36 -10.10 -13.86
C TYR A 279 -11.06 -9.49 -14.34
N ILE A 280 -9.94 -9.92 -13.73
CA ILE A 280 -8.58 -9.53 -14.05
C ILE A 280 -7.77 -10.80 -14.33
N GLY A 281 -7.09 -10.87 -15.49
CA GLY A 281 -6.35 -12.04 -15.92
C GLY A 281 -7.18 -13.09 -16.65
N ASP A 282 -6.52 -14.16 -17.04
CA ASP A 282 -7.08 -15.31 -17.74
C ASP A 282 -6.98 -16.56 -16.87
N ALA A 283 -7.96 -17.46 -16.93
CA ALA A 283 -7.93 -18.73 -16.20
C ALA A 283 -7.14 -19.78 -17.02
N ILE A 284 -5.82 -19.60 -17.11
CA ILE A 284 -4.90 -20.55 -17.77
C ILE A 284 -4.56 -21.69 -16.80
N ASN A 285 -4.26 -21.32 -15.56
CA ASN A 285 -3.94 -22.23 -14.48
C ASN A 285 -5.07 -22.27 -13.45
N GLU A 286 -5.24 -23.41 -12.77
CA GLU A 286 -6.10 -23.51 -11.61
C GLU A 286 -5.49 -22.73 -10.44
N ILE A 287 -6.37 -22.10 -9.64
CA ILE A 287 -5.95 -21.36 -8.45
C ILE A 287 -5.70 -22.36 -7.33
N SER A 288 -4.51 -22.31 -6.78
CA SER A 288 -4.10 -23.08 -5.60
C SER A 288 -3.50 -22.17 -4.53
N TYR A 289 -3.55 -22.58 -3.27
CA TYR A 289 -2.99 -21.79 -2.16
C TYR A 289 -1.49 -21.50 -2.33
N GLU A 290 -0.77 -22.27 -3.17
CA GLU A 290 0.62 -22.01 -3.53
C GLU A 290 0.80 -20.65 -4.21
N ASN A 291 -0.22 -20.13 -4.89
CA ASN A 291 -0.17 -18.83 -5.54
C ASN A 291 0.03 -17.68 -4.55
N ILE A 292 -0.30 -17.85 -3.26
CA ILE A 292 -0.02 -16.86 -2.21
C ILE A 292 1.49 -16.74 -2.02
N ARG A 293 2.20 -17.86 -1.90
CA ARG A 293 3.66 -17.89 -1.77
C ARG A 293 4.37 -17.35 -3.03
N ASP A 294 3.81 -17.67 -4.19
CA ASP A 294 4.33 -17.22 -5.48
C ASP A 294 4.18 -15.69 -5.63
N ALA A 295 3.04 -15.13 -5.21
CA ALA A 295 2.81 -13.69 -5.17
C ALA A 295 3.79 -12.99 -4.22
N ASP A 296 4.01 -13.54 -3.01
CA ASP A 296 5.00 -13.01 -2.07
C ASP A 296 6.41 -13.00 -2.65
N ARG A 297 6.81 -14.08 -3.35
CA ARG A 297 8.12 -14.16 -3.99
C ARG A 297 8.30 -13.08 -5.06
N MET A 298 7.30 -12.88 -5.91
CA MET A 298 7.31 -11.82 -6.93
C MET A 298 7.34 -10.44 -6.28
N MET A 299 6.56 -10.21 -5.21
CA MET A 299 6.53 -8.97 -4.45
C MET A 299 7.92 -8.60 -3.92
N TYR A 300 8.65 -9.56 -3.32
CA TYR A 300 10.01 -9.30 -2.82
C TYR A 300 10.98 -8.95 -3.95
N CYS A 301 10.96 -9.68 -5.06
CA CYS A 301 11.79 -9.36 -6.21
C CYS A 301 11.46 -7.97 -6.78
N ALA A 302 10.17 -7.65 -6.92
CA ALA A 302 9.71 -6.34 -7.39
C ALA A 302 10.16 -5.20 -6.47
N GLY A 303 10.05 -5.38 -5.16
CA GLY A 303 10.45 -4.39 -4.17
C GLY A 303 11.95 -4.13 -4.15
N ILE A 304 12.76 -5.18 -4.25
CA ILE A 304 14.23 -5.03 -4.33
C ILE A 304 14.62 -4.24 -5.58
N VAL A 305 14.04 -4.58 -6.75
CA VAL A 305 14.30 -3.83 -8.00
C VAL A 305 13.84 -2.38 -7.86
N ALA A 306 12.67 -2.14 -7.28
CA ALA A 306 12.14 -0.80 -7.09
C ALA A 306 13.07 0.07 -6.22
N VAL A 307 13.57 -0.47 -5.10
CA VAL A 307 14.49 0.26 -4.21
C VAL A 307 15.82 0.56 -4.91
N ILE A 308 16.39 -0.41 -5.62
CA ILE A 308 17.66 -0.22 -6.38
C ILE A 308 17.48 0.90 -7.42
N LEU A 309 16.41 0.86 -8.22
CA LEU A 309 16.13 1.89 -9.22
C LEU A 309 15.88 3.26 -8.59
N ALA A 310 15.06 3.33 -7.56
CA ALA A 310 14.73 4.58 -6.88
C ALA A 310 15.99 5.25 -6.29
N VAL A 311 16.84 4.49 -5.61
CA VAL A 311 18.10 4.99 -5.03
C VAL A 311 19.07 5.43 -6.12
N THR A 312 19.16 4.67 -7.21
CA THR A 312 20.01 5.03 -8.38
C THR A 312 19.56 6.36 -9.00
N VAL A 313 18.25 6.52 -9.22
CA VAL A 313 17.67 7.78 -9.75
C VAL A 313 17.96 8.95 -8.80
N ARG A 314 17.79 8.76 -7.48
CA ARG A 314 18.09 9.79 -6.48
C ARG A 314 19.57 10.17 -6.48
N ALA A 315 20.48 9.18 -6.51
CA ALA A 315 21.91 9.43 -6.55
C ALA A 315 22.32 10.21 -7.80
N ALA A 316 21.81 9.82 -8.96
CA ALA A 316 22.03 10.52 -10.22
C ALA A 316 21.54 11.96 -10.17
N ALA A 317 20.31 12.19 -9.66
CA ALA A 317 19.74 13.53 -9.52
C ALA A 317 20.60 14.43 -8.62
N VAL A 318 21.06 13.92 -7.48
CA VAL A 318 21.94 14.66 -6.56
C VAL A 318 23.28 15.01 -7.23
N MET A 319 23.88 14.08 -7.98
CA MET A 319 25.14 14.33 -8.69
C MET A 319 24.99 15.43 -9.77
N ILE A 320 23.89 15.37 -10.55
CA ILE A 320 23.61 16.38 -11.59
C ILE A 320 23.42 17.76 -10.96
N ILE A 321 22.63 17.88 -9.89
CA ILE A 321 22.39 19.17 -9.20
C ILE A 321 23.71 19.71 -8.62
N SER A 322 24.53 18.85 -8.02
CA SER A 322 25.83 19.28 -7.47
C SER A 322 26.80 19.75 -8.56
N ALA A 323 26.79 19.10 -9.72
CA ALA A 323 27.62 19.49 -10.86
C ALA A 323 27.14 20.78 -11.55
N ALA A 324 25.84 21.05 -11.53
CA ALA A 324 25.26 22.27 -12.12
C ALA A 324 25.36 23.51 -11.20
N GLY A 325 25.59 23.31 -9.90
CA GLY A 325 25.75 24.38 -8.91
C GLY A 325 27.21 24.70 -8.55
N ALA A 326 28.18 23.97 -9.11
CA ALA A 326 29.61 24.22 -9.04
C ALA A 326 30.09 24.94 -10.28
#